data_68c8fb5f2746b303e028022fea2e766c
#
_entry.id   68c8fb5f2746b303e028022fea2e766c
#
_cell.length_a   1.000
_cell.length_b   1.000
_cell.length_c   1.000
_cell.angle_alpha   90.00
_cell.angle_beta   90.00
_cell.angle_gamma   90.00
#
_symmetry.space_group_name_H-M   'P 1'
#
loop_
_entity.id
_entity.type
_entity.pdbx_description
1 polymer ?
#
loop_
_entity_poly.entity_id
_entity_poly.type
_entity_poly.pdbx_seq_one_letter_code
_entity_poly.pdbx_strand_id
1 'polypeptide(L)'
;MPQDRLFDIWFALRVGIASREFSAVLDSYESTYQLFNADAAELEQLPCGERLRTALGDKSLDEAYRIKSYCEKAGVRLLFWRDAEYPASLRTLLDPPVLLYCLGRLPDFSRCLCISIVGTRTMSEYGKRMAYKIGYELAAAGTVPVSGMALGCDGVATAGALAAGGHPVAVLGSGIDIVYPSGHLTLYRELTAQGTVMTEYPPGTPPEGRNFPVRNRIISGLSQGTVVVEADEHSGALITARTAILQGRDIFAVPGNVGEVNSSGTNALLRDGASMVLSARDILDAYAFLYRDNINWVGLTRAEQRSEPDDDALRRYEIQTRTVSARDPGTRRDGANRPMRRAPAPAPEQTGHIAPVPEPAARRQEPAPDVTRTPVTDSDRSGKALESLNETQRAVFLAMPLDHAVPVDALMREGFSMGDVLAAMTVLEIRGLITSLPGGLYARR
;
A
#
# COMPACT_ATOMS: atom_id res chain seq x y z
N MET A 1 9.25 26.87 -21.97
CA MET A 1 7.90 26.72 -22.51
C MET A 1 7.16 25.78 -21.57
N PRO A 2 5.88 25.99 -21.23
CA PRO A 2 5.13 24.95 -20.52
C PRO A 2 5.15 23.72 -21.43
N GLN A 3 5.73 22.62 -20.92
CA GLN A 3 5.76 21.35 -21.64
C GLN A 3 4.31 20.97 -21.97
N ASP A 4 4.03 20.66 -23.23
CA ASP A 4 2.70 20.17 -23.59
C ASP A 4 2.51 18.78 -22.98
N ARG A 5 1.72 18.72 -21.92
CA ARG A 5 1.43 17.49 -21.15
C ARG A 5 0.59 16.47 -21.92
N LEU A 6 0.15 16.80 -23.13
CA LEU A 6 -0.72 15.93 -23.92
C LEU A 6 -0.13 14.55 -24.15
N PHE A 7 1.14 14.51 -24.55
CA PHE A 7 1.82 13.25 -24.84
C PHE A 7 2.21 12.49 -23.56
N ASP A 8 2.45 13.20 -22.46
CA ASP A 8 2.67 12.56 -21.14
C ASP A 8 1.39 11.85 -20.67
N ILE A 9 0.21 12.49 -20.85
CA ILE A 9 -1.09 11.89 -20.53
C ILE A 9 -1.35 10.69 -21.45
N TRP A 10 -1.15 10.85 -22.77
CA TRP A 10 -1.28 9.75 -23.73
C TRP A 10 -0.43 8.55 -23.29
N PHE A 11 0.84 8.78 -23.00
CA PHE A 11 1.75 7.73 -22.57
C PHE A 11 1.27 7.06 -21.29
N ALA A 12 0.89 7.82 -20.27
CA ALA A 12 0.38 7.25 -19.01
C ALA A 12 -0.88 6.39 -19.23
N LEU A 13 -1.78 6.80 -20.13
CA LEU A 13 -2.96 6.00 -20.50
C LEU A 13 -2.60 4.68 -21.19
N ARG A 14 -1.56 4.66 -22.04
CA ARG A 14 -1.10 3.44 -22.75
C ARG A 14 -0.35 2.49 -21.81
N VAL A 15 0.44 3.04 -20.91
CA VAL A 15 1.18 2.27 -19.90
C VAL A 15 0.23 1.65 -18.87
N GLY A 16 -0.78 2.40 -18.43
CA GLY A 16 -1.72 2.00 -17.38
C GLY A 16 -1.11 2.14 -15.97
N ILE A 17 -1.89 1.67 -15.01
CA ILE A 17 -1.58 1.80 -13.57
C ILE A 17 -0.60 0.69 -13.12
N ALA A 18 0.37 1.05 -12.27
CA ALA A 18 1.33 0.13 -11.65
C ALA A 18 2.14 -0.71 -12.68
N SER A 19 2.52 -0.11 -13.79
CA SER A 19 3.38 -0.75 -14.80
C SER A 19 4.84 -0.77 -14.36
N ARG A 20 5.56 -1.83 -14.71
CA ARG A 20 6.99 -2.00 -14.42
C ARG A 20 7.89 -1.75 -15.61
N GLU A 21 7.33 -1.67 -16.81
CA GLU A 21 8.10 -1.68 -18.05
C GLU A 21 8.33 -0.29 -18.66
N PHE A 22 7.63 0.73 -18.18
CA PHE A 22 7.60 2.01 -18.86
C PHE A 22 8.92 2.79 -18.77
N SER A 23 9.72 2.63 -17.71
CA SER A 23 10.99 3.36 -17.55
C SER A 23 11.97 3.02 -18.67
N ALA A 24 12.14 1.73 -18.98
CA ALA A 24 13.00 1.28 -20.07
C ALA A 24 12.52 1.81 -21.44
N VAL A 25 11.21 1.92 -21.65
CA VAL A 25 10.64 2.54 -22.86
C VAL A 25 10.98 4.03 -22.92
N LEU A 26 10.79 4.76 -21.81
CA LEU A 26 11.15 6.18 -21.76
C LEU A 26 12.64 6.42 -21.97
N ASP A 27 13.51 5.55 -21.45
CA ASP A 27 14.97 5.68 -21.60
C ASP A 27 15.42 5.57 -23.07
N SER A 28 14.60 4.99 -23.94
CA SER A 28 14.84 4.90 -25.38
C SER A 28 14.51 6.19 -26.16
N TYR A 29 13.83 7.15 -25.54
CA TYR A 29 13.39 8.42 -26.18
C TYR A 29 13.65 9.62 -25.27
N GLU A 30 13.95 10.76 -25.87
CA GLU A 30 14.13 12.02 -25.12
C GLU A 30 12.80 12.57 -24.58
N SER A 31 11.68 12.29 -25.27
CA SER A 31 10.36 12.77 -24.89
C SER A 31 9.23 11.81 -25.30
N THR A 32 8.10 11.92 -24.62
CA THR A 32 6.86 11.21 -24.99
C THR A 32 6.32 11.64 -26.36
N TYR A 33 6.65 12.85 -26.82
CA TYR A 33 6.34 13.31 -28.16
C TYR A 33 7.11 12.51 -29.23
N GLN A 34 8.42 12.27 -29.04
CA GLN A 34 9.20 11.43 -29.96
C GLN A 34 8.64 10.02 -30.00
N LEU A 35 8.35 9.41 -28.84
CA LEU A 35 7.74 8.10 -28.74
C LEU A 35 6.36 8.04 -29.44
N PHE A 36 5.56 9.10 -29.33
CA PHE A 36 4.29 9.19 -30.04
C PHE A 36 4.47 9.12 -31.56
N ASN A 37 5.52 9.73 -32.10
CA ASN A 37 5.81 9.76 -33.54
C ASN A 37 6.63 8.54 -34.00
N ALA A 38 7.02 7.63 -33.12
CA ALA A 38 7.72 6.41 -33.49
C ALA A 38 6.87 5.54 -34.43
N ASP A 39 7.51 4.99 -35.44
CA ASP A 39 6.87 4.08 -36.38
C ASP A 39 6.74 2.66 -35.83
N ALA A 40 6.09 1.76 -36.58
CA ALA A 40 5.85 0.39 -36.15
C ALA A 40 7.15 -0.39 -35.94
N ALA A 41 8.17 -0.16 -36.76
CA ALA A 41 9.46 -0.88 -36.68
C ALA A 41 10.25 -0.42 -35.47
N GLU A 42 10.19 0.88 -35.11
CA GLU A 42 10.79 1.43 -33.90
C GLU A 42 10.08 0.87 -32.64
N LEU A 43 8.73 0.81 -32.65
CA LEU A 43 7.95 0.26 -31.55
C LEU A 43 8.25 -1.23 -31.29
N GLU A 44 8.51 -2.02 -32.34
CA GLU A 44 8.87 -3.43 -32.20
C GLU A 44 10.20 -3.65 -31.47
N GLN A 45 11.11 -2.70 -31.54
CA GLN A 45 12.43 -2.78 -30.89
C GLN A 45 12.41 -2.33 -29.41
N LEU A 46 11.26 -1.82 -28.90
CA LEU A 46 11.17 -1.37 -27.54
C LEU A 46 11.41 -2.48 -26.52
N PRO A 47 12.14 -2.19 -25.42
CA PRO A 47 12.42 -3.14 -24.35
C PRO A 47 11.20 -3.31 -23.42
N CYS A 48 10.07 -3.75 -23.99
CA CYS A 48 8.83 -3.99 -23.24
C CYS A 48 8.05 -5.14 -23.84
N GLY A 49 7.06 -5.66 -23.10
CA GLY A 49 6.19 -6.73 -23.55
C GLY A 49 5.26 -6.32 -24.71
N GLU A 50 4.78 -7.32 -25.46
CA GLU A 50 3.89 -7.14 -26.63
C GLU A 50 2.64 -6.30 -26.30
N ARG A 51 2.06 -6.50 -25.10
CA ARG A 51 0.89 -5.74 -24.65
C ARG A 51 1.15 -4.24 -24.65
N LEU A 52 2.29 -3.79 -24.09
CA LEU A 52 2.63 -2.37 -24.03
C LEU A 52 2.97 -1.84 -25.43
N ARG A 53 3.70 -2.60 -26.26
CA ARG A 53 3.99 -2.23 -27.65
C ARG A 53 2.71 -2.00 -28.45
N THR A 54 1.76 -2.93 -28.37
CA THR A 54 0.45 -2.80 -29.02
C THR A 54 -0.30 -1.56 -28.53
N ALA A 55 -0.31 -1.31 -27.21
CA ALA A 55 -0.94 -0.12 -26.65
C ALA A 55 -0.30 1.18 -27.15
N LEU A 56 1.03 1.24 -27.28
CA LEU A 56 1.76 2.39 -27.81
C LEU A 56 1.52 2.62 -29.31
N GLY A 57 1.09 1.59 -30.03
CA GLY A 57 0.64 1.69 -31.43
C GLY A 57 -0.67 2.47 -31.60
N ASP A 58 -1.52 2.53 -30.58
CA ASP A 58 -2.71 3.36 -30.59
C ASP A 58 -2.37 4.84 -30.36
N LYS A 59 -2.36 5.61 -31.45
CA LYS A 59 -2.01 7.03 -31.47
C LYS A 59 -3.22 7.97 -31.24
N SER A 60 -4.39 7.46 -30.79
CA SER A 60 -5.53 8.32 -30.44
C SER A 60 -5.20 9.23 -29.26
N LEU A 61 -5.47 10.51 -29.41
CA LEU A 61 -5.27 11.55 -28.41
C LEU A 61 -6.58 12.04 -27.76
N ASP A 62 -7.74 11.52 -28.17
CA ASP A 62 -9.04 12.05 -27.77
C ASP A 62 -9.25 12.05 -26.25
N GLU A 63 -8.86 10.97 -25.61
CA GLU A 63 -8.93 10.85 -24.14
C GLU A 63 -7.90 11.75 -23.46
N ALA A 64 -6.68 11.82 -23.98
CA ALA A 64 -5.63 12.69 -23.47
C ALA A 64 -6.05 14.17 -23.53
N TYR A 65 -6.70 14.59 -24.63
CA TYR A 65 -7.25 15.95 -24.75
C TYR A 65 -8.36 16.23 -23.73
N ARG A 66 -9.27 15.29 -23.51
CA ARG A 66 -10.34 15.43 -22.51
C ARG A 66 -9.77 15.59 -21.11
N ILE A 67 -8.80 14.74 -20.74
CA ILE A 67 -8.14 14.79 -19.44
C ILE A 67 -7.36 16.10 -19.29
N LYS A 68 -6.57 16.50 -20.28
CA LYS A 68 -5.81 17.75 -20.27
C LYS A 68 -6.74 18.94 -20.04
N SER A 69 -7.81 19.05 -20.84
CA SER A 69 -8.79 20.13 -20.72
C SER A 69 -9.48 20.16 -19.35
N TYR A 70 -9.79 18.99 -18.79
CA TYR A 70 -10.33 18.90 -17.43
C TYR A 70 -9.32 19.42 -16.40
N CYS A 71 -8.07 18.96 -16.46
CA CYS A 71 -7.03 19.35 -15.51
C CYS A 71 -6.75 20.86 -15.54
N GLU A 72 -6.69 21.46 -16.73
CA GLU A 72 -6.52 22.91 -16.89
C GLU A 72 -7.68 23.71 -16.28
N LYS A 73 -8.92 23.28 -16.50
CA LYS A 73 -10.12 23.94 -15.94
C LYS A 73 -10.25 23.78 -14.45
N ALA A 74 -9.89 22.61 -13.91
CA ALA A 74 -10.01 22.27 -12.50
C ALA A 74 -8.77 22.68 -11.65
N GLY A 75 -7.72 23.24 -12.28
CA GLY A 75 -6.49 23.58 -11.59
C GLY A 75 -5.70 22.36 -11.14
N VAL A 76 -5.90 21.20 -11.77
CA VAL A 76 -5.18 19.96 -11.45
C VAL A 76 -3.77 20.05 -12.06
N ARG A 77 -2.78 19.95 -11.20
CA ARG A 77 -1.38 19.89 -11.61
C ARG A 77 -1.03 18.45 -12.01
N LEU A 78 -0.38 18.31 -13.15
CA LEU A 78 0.16 17.05 -13.66
C LEU A 78 1.64 16.95 -13.29
N LEU A 79 2.03 15.87 -12.64
CA LEU A 79 3.40 15.60 -12.23
C LEU A 79 3.87 14.30 -12.91
N PHE A 80 4.66 14.44 -13.96
CA PHE A 80 5.16 13.36 -14.78
C PHE A 80 6.48 12.79 -14.21
N TRP A 81 6.72 11.51 -14.38
CA TRP A 81 7.86 10.78 -13.82
C TRP A 81 9.23 11.44 -14.07
N ARG A 82 9.40 12.14 -15.21
CA ARG A 82 10.64 12.87 -15.55
C ARG A 82 10.73 14.29 -14.97
N ASP A 83 9.70 14.80 -14.35
CA ASP A 83 9.72 16.15 -13.79
C ASP A 83 10.71 16.24 -12.63
N ALA A 84 11.41 17.37 -12.52
CA ALA A 84 12.35 17.58 -11.42
C ALA A 84 11.68 17.53 -10.05
N GLU A 85 10.42 17.94 -9.96
CA GLU A 85 9.61 17.97 -8.73
C GLU A 85 8.96 16.62 -8.40
N TYR A 86 9.06 15.62 -9.31
CA TYR A 86 8.53 14.28 -9.04
C TYR A 86 9.30 13.64 -7.88
N PRO A 87 8.61 13.05 -6.87
CA PRO A 87 9.25 12.50 -5.69
C PRO A 87 10.29 11.42 -6.03
N ALA A 88 11.56 11.66 -5.67
CA ALA A 88 12.63 10.71 -5.93
C ALA A 88 12.37 9.35 -5.29
N SER A 89 11.72 9.34 -4.11
CA SER A 89 11.32 8.13 -3.40
C SER A 89 10.35 7.24 -4.18
N LEU A 90 9.52 7.82 -5.04
CA LEU A 90 8.62 7.05 -5.92
C LEU A 90 9.33 6.47 -7.14
N ARG A 91 10.42 7.12 -7.61
CA ARG A 91 11.19 6.58 -8.75
C ARG A 91 11.87 5.26 -8.44
N THR A 92 12.15 5.01 -7.15
CA THR A 92 12.81 3.77 -6.71
C THR A 92 11.85 2.58 -6.55
N LEU A 93 10.55 2.78 -6.74
CA LEU A 93 9.58 1.70 -6.69
C LEU A 93 9.74 0.76 -7.89
N LEU A 94 9.33 -0.49 -7.73
CA LEU A 94 9.31 -1.47 -8.84
C LEU A 94 8.29 -1.09 -9.92
N ASP A 95 7.24 -0.40 -9.52
CA ASP A 95 6.10 0.00 -10.35
C ASP A 95 5.72 1.46 -10.06
N PRO A 96 6.62 2.43 -10.35
CA PRO A 96 6.38 3.83 -10.01
C PRO A 96 5.20 4.40 -10.81
N PRO A 97 4.44 5.38 -10.26
CA PRO A 97 3.43 6.08 -11.03
C PRO A 97 4.05 6.83 -12.22
N VAL A 98 3.53 6.65 -13.42
CA VAL A 98 4.00 7.39 -14.62
C VAL A 98 3.61 8.86 -14.53
N LEU A 99 2.39 9.12 -14.09
CA LEU A 99 1.78 10.43 -14.00
C LEU A 99 0.95 10.51 -12.71
N LEU A 100 1.10 11.60 -11.98
CA LEU A 100 0.30 11.92 -10.82
C LEU A 100 -0.56 13.17 -11.11
N TYR A 101 -1.83 13.08 -10.78
CA TYR A 101 -2.81 14.17 -10.79
C TYR A 101 -2.84 14.77 -9.39
N CYS A 102 -2.58 16.06 -9.23
CA CYS A 102 -2.40 16.71 -7.94
C CYS A 102 -3.29 17.95 -7.81
N LEU A 103 -3.93 18.10 -6.66
CA LEU A 103 -4.64 19.31 -6.24
C LEU A 103 -4.09 19.83 -4.91
N GLY A 104 -4.12 21.15 -4.73
CA GLY A 104 -3.52 21.80 -3.57
C GLY A 104 -2.04 22.14 -3.82
N ARG A 105 -1.31 22.38 -2.75
CA ARG A 105 0.08 22.81 -2.81
C ARG A 105 1.00 21.60 -2.62
N LEU A 106 1.85 21.29 -3.60
CA LEU A 106 2.84 20.21 -3.47
C LEU A 106 3.92 20.59 -2.44
N PRO A 107 4.24 19.71 -1.47
CA PRO A 107 5.42 19.89 -0.63
C PRO A 107 6.69 19.66 -1.44
N ASP A 108 7.81 20.19 -0.96
CA ASP A 108 9.13 19.86 -1.50
C ASP A 108 9.55 18.47 -0.97
N PHE A 109 9.18 17.42 -1.71
CA PHE A 109 9.47 16.03 -1.34
C PHE A 109 10.97 15.72 -1.23
N SER A 110 11.85 16.56 -1.78
CA SER A 110 13.29 16.36 -1.67
C SER A 110 13.85 16.76 -0.30
N ARG A 111 13.08 17.56 0.44
CA ARG A 111 13.49 18.13 1.74
C ARG A 111 12.62 17.69 2.90
N CYS A 112 11.36 17.33 2.63
CA CYS A 112 10.42 16.99 3.69
C CYS A 112 10.59 15.55 4.20
N LEU A 113 10.51 15.38 5.52
CA LEU A 113 10.28 14.07 6.12
C LEU A 113 8.80 13.72 5.96
N CYS A 114 8.52 12.69 5.17
CA CYS A 114 7.17 12.17 4.96
C CYS A 114 6.96 10.91 5.81
N ILE A 115 5.88 10.84 6.56
CA ILE A 115 5.51 9.69 7.39
C ILE A 115 4.09 9.26 7.02
N SER A 116 3.92 8.01 6.60
CA SER A 116 2.58 7.49 6.34
C SER A 116 1.91 7.02 7.62
N ILE A 117 0.61 7.34 7.74
CA ILE A 117 -0.22 6.94 8.87
C ILE A 117 -1.38 6.14 8.33
N VAL A 118 -1.49 4.88 8.76
CA VAL A 118 -2.50 3.93 8.28
C VAL A 118 -3.11 3.16 9.44
N GLY A 119 -4.29 2.58 9.24
CA GLY A 119 -4.94 1.76 10.25
C GLY A 119 -6.32 1.27 9.82
N THR A 120 -7.04 0.70 10.78
CA THR A 120 -8.38 0.18 10.57
C THR A 120 -9.38 1.27 10.18
N ARG A 121 -10.39 0.89 9.42
CA ARG A 121 -11.53 1.77 9.07
C ARG A 121 -12.53 1.88 10.21
N THR A 122 -12.56 0.92 11.12
CA THR A 122 -13.44 0.88 12.31
C THR A 122 -12.57 0.94 13.55
N MET A 123 -12.39 2.14 14.08
CA MET A 123 -11.46 2.43 15.17
C MET A 123 -12.12 2.32 16.55
N SER A 124 -11.32 2.00 17.57
CA SER A 124 -11.64 2.24 18.95
C SER A 124 -11.50 3.72 19.30
N GLU A 125 -12.02 4.15 20.45
CA GLU A 125 -11.81 5.52 20.96
C GLU A 125 -10.32 5.78 21.25
N TYR A 126 -9.57 4.75 21.66
CA TYR A 126 -8.13 4.82 21.83
C TYR A 126 -7.43 5.08 20.49
N GLY A 127 -7.77 4.28 19.46
CA GLY A 127 -7.19 4.43 18.14
C GLY A 127 -7.47 5.79 17.51
N LYS A 128 -8.69 6.34 17.69
CA LYS A 128 -9.03 7.69 17.22
C LYS A 128 -8.14 8.75 17.86
N ARG A 129 -8.00 8.70 19.19
CA ARG A 129 -7.11 9.63 19.90
C ARG A 129 -5.67 9.52 19.43
N MET A 130 -5.15 8.29 19.29
CA MET A 130 -3.77 8.07 18.85
C MET A 130 -3.54 8.52 17.41
N ALA A 131 -4.47 8.22 16.47
CA ALA A 131 -4.36 8.66 15.08
C ALA A 131 -4.35 10.19 14.96
N TYR A 132 -5.29 10.86 15.66
CA TYR A 132 -5.35 12.31 15.69
C TYR A 132 -4.07 12.91 16.28
N LYS A 133 -3.66 12.42 17.46
CA LYS A 133 -2.48 12.90 18.17
C LYS A 133 -1.23 12.78 17.32
N ILE A 134 -0.97 11.59 16.76
CA ILE A 134 0.21 11.34 15.92
C ILE A 134 0.19 12.25 14.69
N GLY A 135 -0.96 12.36 14.00
CA GLY A 135 -1.11 13.26 12.86
C GLY A 135 -0.84 14.73 13.21
N TYR A 136 -1.38 15.18 14.34
CA TYR A 136 -1.21 16.55 14.85
C TYR A 136 0.26 16.84 15.21
N GLU A 137 0.88 15.96 15.99
CA GLU A 137 2.26 16.12 16.47
C GLU A 137 3.27 16.09 15.33
N LEU A 138 3.13 15.13 14.38
CA LEU A 138 3.98 15.06 13.20
C LEU A 138 3.88 16.33 12.36
N ALA A 139 2.67 16.80 12.12
CA ALA A 139 2.45 18.04 11.37
C ALA A 139 3.01 19.28 12.09
N ALA A 140 2.81 19.40 13.42
CA ALA A 140 3.38 20.46 14.24
C ALA A 140 4.91 20.46 14.25
N ALA A 141 5.52 19.29 14.10
CA ALA A 141 6.95 19.11 13.92
C ALA A 141 7.44 19.48 12.51
N GLY A 142 6.58 19.93 11.60
CA GLY A 142 6.95 20.31 10.24
C GLY A 142 7.13 19.15 9.27
N THR A 143 6.76 17.94 9.65
CA THR A 143 6.76 16.78 8.76
C THR A 143 5.50 16.74 7.90
N VAL A 144 5.50 15.89 6.89
CA VAL A 144 4.38 15.69 5.96
C VAL A 144 3.70 14.35 6.26
N PRO A 145 2.58 14.34 6.99
CA PRO A 145 1.77 13.15 7.14
C PRO A 145 1.16 12.73 5.80
N VAL A 146 1.32 11.44 5.43
CA VAL A 146 0.80 10.86 4.18
C VAL A 146 -0.24 9.81 4.53
N SER A 147 -1.42 9.85 3.89
CA SER A 147 -2.45 8.85 4.14
C SER A 147 -3.35 8.63 2.91
N GLY A 148 -4.36 7.77 3.04
CA GLY A 148 -5.25 7.40 1.94
C GLY A 148 -6.62 8.08 1.97
N MET A 149 -6.89 8.97 2.90
CA MET A 149 -8.20 9.60 3.10
C MET A 149 -9.35 8.59 3.27
N ALA A 150 -9.05 7.35 3.66
CA ALA A 150 -10.07 6.34 3.93
C ALA A 150 -10.83 6.66 5.24
N LEU A 151 -11.95 5.95 5.47
CA LEU A 151 -12.63 5.98 6.78
C LEU A 151 -11.67 5.57 7.90
N GLY A 152 -11.92 6.01 9.10
CA GLY A 152 -11.18 5.63 10.30
C GLY A 152 -9.82 6.32 10.39
N CYS A 153 -8.75 5.55 10.55
CA CYS A 153 -7.41 6.04 10.86
C CYS A 153 -6.92 7.13 9.90
N ASP A 154 -7.03 6.88 8.61
CA ASP A 154 -6.55 7.79 7.56
C ASP A 154 -7.18 9.19 7.69
N GLY A 155 -8.52 9.25 7.79
CA GLY A 155 -9.26 10.50 7.90
C GLY A 155 -8.96 11.25 9.20
N VAL A 156 -8.90 10.52 10.32
CA VAL A 156 -8.65 11.09 11.65
C VAL A 156 -7.22 11.64 11.76
N ALA A 157 -6.23 10.90 11.30
CA ALA A 157 -4.83 11.36 11.29
C ALA A 157 -4.64 12.61 10.40
N THR A 158 -5.29 12.60 9.22
CA THR A 158 -5.29 13.76 8.32
C THR A 158 -5.93 14.99 8.97
N ALA A 159 -7.04 14.79 9.69
CA ALA A 159 -7.70 15.85 10.44
C ALA A 159 -6.80 16.45 11.52
N GLY A 160 -6.10 15.62 12.28
CA GLY A 160 -5.11 16.05 13.24
C GLY A 160 -4.00 16.90 12.61
N ALA A 161 -3.49 16.46 11.47
CA ALA A 161 -2.46 17.18 10.72
C ALA A 161 -2.93 18.57 10.24
N LEU A 162 -4.16 18.66 9.71
CA LEU A 162 -4.76 19.92 9.29
C LEU A 162 -5.00 20.87 10.50
N ALA A 163 -5.47 20.33 11.62
CA ALA A 163 -5.70 21.12 12.85
C ALA A 163 -4.40 21.71 13.43
N ALA A 164 -3.26 21.06 13.22
CA ALA A 164 -1.95 21.58 13.58
C ALA A 164 -1.44 22.68 12.62
N GLY A 165 -2.19 23.01 11.57
CA GLY A 165 -1.74 23.93 10.52
C GLY A 165 -0.71 23.31 9.58
N GLY A 166 -0.58 21.98 9.57
CA GLY A 166 0.38 21.25 8.76
C GLY A 166 -0.06 21.06 7.31
N HIS A 167 0.74 20.33 6.56
CA HIS A 167 0.55 20.09 5.13
C HIS A 167 0.43 18.60 4.83
N PRO A 168 -0.66 17.92 5.18
CA PRO A 168 -0.80 16.50 4.89
C PRO A 168 -1.01 16.23 3.40
N VAL A 169 -0.63 15.03 2.98
CA VAL A 169 -0.82 14.51 1.63
C VAL A 169 -1.81 13.34 1.67
N ALA A 170 -2.87 13.43 0.88
CA ALA A 170 -3.80 12.33 0.66
C ALA A 170 -3.60 11.72 -0.72
N VAL A 171 -3.36 10.41 -0.77
CA VAL A 171 -3.31 9.66 -2.03
C VAL A 171 -4.66 8.97 -2.24
N LEU A 172 -5.29 9.10 -3.42
CA LEU A 172 -6.61 8.51 -3.68
C LEU A 172 -6.50 7.21 -4.49
N GLY A 173 -7.49 6.32 -4.31
CA GLY A 173 -7.70 5.13 -5.14
C GLY A 173 -8.79 5.32 -6.20
N SER A 174 -9.08 6.57 -6.57
CA SER A 174 -10.05 7.01 -7.55
C SER A 174 -9.51 8.20 -8.33
N GLY A 175 -10.22 8.67 -9.36
CA GLY A 175 -9.92 9.93 -10.02
C GLY A 175 -9.91 11.10 -9.04
N ILE A 176 -9.13 12.14 -9.37
CA ILE A 176 -8.95 13.34 -8.53
C ILE A 176 -10.28 14.08 -8.28
N ASP A 177 -11.24 13.93 -9.15
CA ASP A 177 -12.59 14.51 -9.13
C ASP A 177 -13.59 13.70 -8.30
N ILE A 178 -13.21 12.52 -7.84
CA ILE A 178 -14.09 11.60 -7.11
C ILE A 178 -13.72 11.59 -5.62
N VAL A 179 -14.57 12.18 -4.80
CA VAL A 179 -14.40 12.14 -3.33
C VAL A 179 -14.91 10.81 -2.78
N TYR A 180 -14.00 10.01 -2.27
CA TYR A 180 -14.33 8.74 -1.62
C TYR A 180 -13.55 8.58 -0.30
N PRO A 181 -14.24 8.22 0.80
CA PRO A 181 -15.70 8.10 0.95
C PRO A 181 -16.40 9.46 0.83
N SER A 182 -17.68 9.44 0.41
CA SER A 182 -18.44 10.67 0.16
C SER A 182 -18.63 11.55 1.39
N GLY A 183 -18.61 10.95 2.60
CA GLY A 183 -18.65 11.68 3.88
C GLY A 183 -17.41 12.53 4.14
N HIS A 184 -16.30 12.31 3.44
CA HIS A 184 -15.06 13.07 3.59
C HIS A 184 -14.98 14.31 2.67
N LEU A 185 -16.10 14.78 2.12
CA LEU A 185 -16.12 15.97 1.26
C LEU A 185 -15.52 17.21 1.96
N THR A 186 -15.83 17.42 3.25
CA THR A 186 -15.25 18.52 4.03
C THR A 186 -13.74 18.34 4.18
N LEU A 187 -13.29 17.14 4.53
CA LEU A 187 -11.87 16.80 4.64
C LEU A 187 -11.13 17.00 3.31
N TYR A 188 -11.73 16.57 2.20
CA TYR A 188 -11.18 16.78 0.87
C TYR A 188 -10.98 18.27 0.54
N ARG A 189 -11.98 19.11 0.84
CA ARG A 189 -11.90 20.56 0.60
C ARG A 189 -10.82 21.22 1.47
N GLU A 190 -10.71 20.82 2.73
CA GLU A 190 -9.66 21.31 3.62
C GLU A 190 -8.28 20.87 3.16
N LEU A 191 -8.14 19.61 2.70
CA LEU A 191 -6.90 19.09 2.09
C LEU A 191 -6.49 19.87 0.84
N THR A 192 -7.42 20.17 -0.06
CA THR A 192 -7.10 20.93 -1.28
C THR A 192 -6.74 22.38 -1.00
N ALA A 193 -7.22 22.95 0.11
CA ALA A 193 -6.91 24.31 0.52
C ALA A 193 -5.57 24.44 1.26
N GLN A 194 -5.24 23.47 2.13
CA GLN A 194 -4.10 23.55 3.06
C GLN A 194 -3.01 22.51 2.80
N GLY A 195 -3.36 21.36 2.23
CA GLY A 195 -2.48 20.23 1.96
C GLY A 195 -2.37 19.88 0.48
N THR A 196 -2.27 18.59 0.21
CA THR A 196 -2.23 18.05 -1.16
C THR A 196 -3.13 16.81 -1.26
N VAL A 197 -3.92 16.76 -2.32
CA VAL A 197 -4.58 15.54 -2.78
C VAL A 197 -3.92 15.07 -4.06
N MET A 198 -3.57 13.79 -4.16
CA MET A 198 -2.96 13.24 -5.37
C MET A 198 -3.47 11.85 -5.71
N THR A 199 -3.37 11.48 -6.98
CA THR A 199 -3.72 10.15 -7.46
C THR A 199 -2.99 9.82 -8.76
N GLU A 200 -2.77 8.53 -9.01
CA GLU A 200 -2.31 8.01 -10.30
C GLU A 200 -3.48 7.80 -11.28
N TYR A 201 -4.71 7.70 -10.75
CA TYR A 201 -5.89 7.40 -11.55
C TYR A 201 -6.39 8.62 -12.33
N PRO A 202 -6.67 8.49 -13.64
CA PRO A 202 -7.24 9.56 -14.42
C PRO A 202 -8.57 10.09 -13.85
N PRO A 203 -8.90 11.38 -14.08
CA PRO A 203 -10.20 11.93 -13.72
C PRO A 203 -11.35 11.07 -14.24
N GLY A 204 -12.41 10.92 -13.45
CA GLY A 204 -13.57 10.07 -13.75
C GLY A 204 -13.41 8.60 -13.33
N THR A 205 -12.22 8.17 -12.85
CA THR A 205 -12.02 6.78 -12.41
C THR A 205 -12.78 6.51 -11.12
N PRO A 206 -13.70 5.50 -11.10
CA PRO A 206 -14.48 5.18 -9.90
C PRO A 206 -13.63 4.54 -8.79
N PRO A 207 -14.08 4.63 -7.51
CA PRO A 207 -13.37 4.04 -6.36
C PRO A 207 -13.65 2.54 -6.26
N GLU A 208 -12.96 1.75 -7.08
CA GLU A 208 -13.07 0.29 -7.07
C GLU A 208 -12.18 -0.36 -6.00
N GLY A 209 -12.67 -1.44 -5.37
CA GLY A 209 -11.97 -2.14 -4.28
C GLY A 209 -10.52 -2.53 -4.63
N ARG A 210 -10.28 -2.95 -5.89
CA ARG A 210 -8.95 -3.32 -6.41
C ARG A 210 -7.95 -2.16 -6.48
N ASN A 211 -8.43 -0.91 -6.54
CA ASN A 211 -7.56 0.25 -6.66
C ASN A 211 -6.84 0.60 -5.34
N PHE A 212 -7.47 0.30 -4.19
CA PHE A 212 -6.93 0.70 -2.90
C PHE A 212 -5.62 -0.01 -2.52
N PRO A 213 -5.47 -1.34 -2.67
CA PRO A 213 -4.19 -2.00 -2.47
C PRO A 213 -3.09 -1.50 -3.42
N VAL A 214 -3.43 -1.26 -4.68
CA VAL A 214 -2.49 -0.73 -5.68
C VAL A 214 -2.02 0.67 -5.31
N ARG A 215 -2.94 1.56 -4.91
CA ARG A 215 -2.64 2.91 -4.45
C ARG A 215 -1.72 2.93 -3.24
N ASN A 216 -1.86 1.98 -2.30
CA ASN A 216 -1.11 1.97 -1.03
C ASN A 216 0.41 1.96 -1.23
N ARG A 217 0.91 1.44 -2.37
CA ARG A 217 2.34 1.52 -2.73
C ARG A 217 2.85 2.97 -2.86
N ILE A 218 1.96 3.88 -3.25
CA ILE A 218 2.31 5.30 -3.36
C ILE A 218 2.36 5.95 -1.97
N ILE A 219 1.43 5.59 -1.07
CA ILE A 219 1.42 6.07 0.32
C ILE A 219 2.74 5.72 1.00
N SER A 220 3.09 4.43 1.02
CA SER A 220 4.35 3.97 1.62
C SER A 220 5.58 4.45 0.84
N GLY A 221 5.48 4.50 -0.49
CA GLY A 221 6.57 4.93 -1.37
C GLY A 221 6.98 6.41 -1.20
N LEU A 222 6.04 7.29 -0.90
CA LEU A 222 6.32 8.70 -0.58
C LEU A 222 7.02 8.86 0.77
N SER A 223 6.88 7.90 1.67
CA SER A 223 7.23 8.04 3.08
C SER A 223 8.54 7.33 3.43
N GLN A 224 9.27 7.87 4.39
CA GLN A 224 10.44 7.22 4.98
C GLN A 224 10.04 6.10 5.93
N GLY A 225 8.92 6.30 6.65
CA GLY A 225 8.36 5.31 7.56
C GLY A 225 6.83 5.25 7.50
N THR A 226 6.28 4.12 7.94
CA THR A 226 4.84 3.84 7.98
C THR A 226 4.43 3.51 9.41
N VAL A 227 3.47 4.27 9.94
CA VAL A 227 2.89 4.06 11.26
C VAL A 227 1.55 3.33 11.12
N VAL A 228 1.40 2.20 11.79
CA VAL A 228 0.14 1.48 11.91
C VAL A 228 -0.47 1.75 13.28
N VAL A 229 -1.61 2.46 13.32
CA VAL A 229 -2.23 2.90 14.59
C VAL A 229 -3.09 1.81 15.21
N GLU A 230 -3.99 1.24 14.46
CA GLU A 230 -4.80 0.07 14.83
C GLU A 230 -4.98 -0.83 13.62
N ALA A 231 -4.89 -2.13 13.83
CA ALA A 231 -5.13 -3.14 12.80
C ALA A 231 -5.51 -4.47 13.45
N ASP A 232 -6.53 -5.14 12.93
CA ASP A 232 -6.71 -6.56 13.15
C ASP A 232 -5.79 -7.38 12.22
N GLU A 233 -5.71 -8.71 12.42
CA GLU A 233 -4.84 -9.59 11.64
C GLU A 233 -5.16 -9.62 10.14
N HIS A 234 -6.38 -9.21 9.74
CA HIS A 234 -6.84 -9.18 8.36
C HIS A 234 -6.98 -7.76 7.80
N SER A 235 -6.54 -6.76 8.56
CA SER A 235 -6.67 -5.36 8.18
C SER A 235 -5.91 -5.03 6.89
N GLY A 236 -6.55 -4.25 6.02
CA GLY A 236 -5.90 -3.69 4.84
C GLY A 236 -4.68 -2.80 5.15
N ALA A 237 -4.58 -2.26 6.38
CA ALA A 237 -3.41 -1.52 6.84
C ALA A 237 -2.15 -2.39 6.89
N LEU A 238 -2.28 -3.68 7.19
CA LEU A 238 -1.15 -4.62 7.17
C LEU A 238 -0.65 -4.88 5.74
N ILE A 239 -1.50 -4.74 4.72
CA ILE A 239 -1.05 -4.79 3.31
C ILE A 239 -0.11 -3.61 3.05
N THR A 240 -0.47 -2.40 3.53
CA THR A 240 0.39 -1.22 3.40
C THR A 240 1.70 -1.40 4.16
N ALA A 241 1.67 -1.93 5.39
CA ALA A 241 2.87 -2.20 6.17
C ALA A 241 3.81 -3.20 5.46
N ARG A 242 3.28 -4.30 4.91
CA ARG A 242 4.06 -5.27 4.12
C ARG A 242 4.64 -4.62 2.86
N THR A 243 3.88 -3.79 2.17
CA THR A 243 4.37 -3.05 0.99
C THR A 243 5.49 -2.09 1.38
N ALA A 244 5.37 -1.40 2.50
CA ALA A 244 6.40 -0.52 3.05
C ALA A 244 7.70 -1.28 3.35
N ILE A 245 7.62 -2.46 3.97
CA ILE A 245 8.77 -3.35 4.21
C ILE A 245 9.47 -3.70 2.89
N LEU A 246 8.70 -4.13 1.87
CA LEU A 246 9.24 -4.48 0.56
C LEU A 246 9.90 -3.28 -0.16
N GLN A 247 9.50 -2.06 0.20
CA GLN A 247 10.09 -0.81 -0.31
C GLN A 247 11.27 -0.32 0.56
N GLY A 248 11.68 -1.07 1.59
CA GLY A 248 12.76 -0.69 2.51
C GLY A 248 12.39 0.49 3.42
N ARG A 249 11.09 0.65 3.78
CA ARG A 249 10.62 1.70 4.68
C ARG A 249 10.54 1.19 6.11
N ASP A 250 10.82 2.07 7.06
CA ASP A 250 10.69 1.75 8.47
C ASP A 250 9.22 1.51 8.86
N ILE A 251 9.00 0.56 9.76
CA ILE A 251 7.67 0.23 10.28
C ILE A 251 7.58 0.60 11.76
N PHE A 252 6.55 1.35 12.05
CA PHE A 252 6.17 1.78 13.38
C PHE A 252 4.79 1.25 13.71
N ALA A 253 4.54 0.88 14.96
CA ALA A 253 3.24 0.39 15.38
C ALA A 253 2.87 0.93 16.75
N VAL A 254 1.60 1.34 16.90
CA VAL A 254 1.06 1.75 18.19
C VAL A 254 0.66 0.49 18.97
N PRO A 255 1.15 0.32 20.21
CA PRO A 255 0.79 -0.82 21.02
C PRO A 255 -0.67 -0.72 21.48
N GLY A 256 -1.31 -1.86 21.68
CA GLY A 256 -2.64 -1.93 22.25
C GLY A 256 -2.81 -3.08 23.20
N ASN A 257 -3.96 -3.17 23.85
CA ASN A 257 -4.23 -4.21 24.84
C ASN A 257 -4.23 -5.59 24.20
N VAL A 258 -3.64 -6.56 24.91
CA VAL A 258 -3.70 -7.97 24.53
C VAL A 258 -5.16 -8.46 24.61
N GLY A 259 -5.64 -9.08 23.54
CA GLY A 259 -7.02 -9.57 23.45
C GLY A 259 -7.98 -8.62 22.72
N GLU A 260 -7.59 -7.35 22.51
CA GLU A 260 -8.36 -6.44 21.68
C GLU A 260 -8.13 -6.73 20.18
N VAL A 261 -9.21 -6.89 19.43
CA VAL A 261 -9.17 -7.26 18.01
C VAL A 261 -8.36 -6.26 17.19
N ASN A 262 -8.60 -4.95 17.37
CA ASN A 262 -7.92 -3.89 16.63
C ASN A 262 -6.43 -3.72 17.00
N SER A 263 -5.97 -4.41 18.06
CA SER A 263 -4.57 -4.37 18.47
C SER A 263 -3.79 -5.63 18.06
N SER A 264 -4.46 -6.68 17.60
CA SER A 264 -3.82 -7.96 17.27
C SER A 264 -2.77 -7.82 16.17
N GLY A 265 -3.08 -7.08 15.11
CA GLY A 265 -2.17 -6.84 14.00
C GLY A 265 -1.01 -5.91 14.34
N THR A 266 -1.25 -4.81 15.10
CA THR A 266 -0.16 -3.91 15.52
C THR A 266 0.77 -4.57 16.52
N ASN A 267 0.22 -5.33 17.49
CA ASN A 267 1.03 -6.10 18.44
C ASN A 267 1.84 -7.22 17.75
N ALA A 268 1.31 -7.81 16.66
CA ALA A 268 2.07 -8.73 15.82
C ALA A 268 3.25 -8.04 15.13
N LEU A 269 3.03 -6.84 14.53
CA LEU A 269 4.12 -6.06 13.94
C LEU A 269 5.21 -5.72 14.96
N LEU A 270 4.84 -5.33 16.19
CA LEU A 270 5.80 -5.06 17.28
C LEU A 270 6.62 -6.30 17.65
N ARG A 271 5.97 -7.46 17.76
CA ARG A 271 6.64 -8.73 18.01
C ARG A 271 7.61 -9.09 16.89
N ASP A 272 7.26 -8.74 15.65
CA ASP A 272 8.04 -9.03 14.45
C ASP A 272 9.14 -7.97 14.18
N GLY A 273 9.31 -7.00 15.10
CA GLY A 273 10.42 -6.03 15.09
C GLY A 273 10.08 -4.62 14.63
N ALA A 274 8.80 -4.27 14.45
CA ALA A 274 8.42 -2.88 14.23
C ALA A 274 8.73 -2.02 15.46
N SER A 275 9.09 -0.75 15.24
CA SER A 275 9.35 0.20 16.32
C SER A 275 8.04 0.60 17.03
N MET A 276 8.04 0.55 18.35
CA MET A 276 6.89 0.93 19.17
C MET A 276 6.72 2.46 19.19
N VAL A 277 5.48 2.93 19.05
CA VAL A 277 5.13 4.35 19.05
C VAL A 277 4.13 4.67 20.15
N LEU A 278 4.51 5.56 21.05
CA LEU A 278 3.65 6.16 22.07
C LEU A 278 3.32 7.62 21.74
N SER A 279 4.18 8.25 20.95
CA SER A 279 4.02 9.65 20.46
C SER A 279 4.78 9.82 19.12
N ALA A 280 4.57 10.94 18.45
CA ALA A 280 5.33 11.27 17.25
C ALA A 280 6.84 11.41 17.53
N ARG A 281 7.24 11.69 18.76
CA ARG A 281 8.66 11.77 19.16
C ARG A 281 9.40 10.47 18.87
N ASP A 282 8.82 9.30 19.17
CA ASP A 282 9.44 7.99 18.94
C ASP A 282 9.74 7.78 17.45
N ILE A 283 8.89 8.32 16.58
CA ILE A 283 9.09 8.29 15.12
C ILE A 283 10.21 9.25 14.71
N LEU A 284 10.14 10.50 15.20
CA LEU A 284 11.03 11.58 14.79
C LEU A 284 12.46 11.38 15.28
N ASP A 285 12.64 10.74 16.44
CA ASP A 285 13.97 10.41 16.99
C ASP A 285 14.72 9.45 16.04
N ALA A 286 14.03 8.54 15.34
CA ALA A 286 14.63 7.68 14.33
C ALA A 286 15.22 8.48 13.13
N TYR A 287 14.69 9.66 12.85
CA TYR A 287 15.10 10.51 11.72
C TYR A 287 15.84 11.78 12.14
N ALA A 288 16.09 11.97 13.43
CA ALA A 288 16.66 13.20 13.99
C ALA A 288 18.01 13.60 13.38
N PHE A 289 18.83 12.64 13.00
CA PHE A 289 20.12 12.88 12.36
C PHE A 289 19.98 13.29 10.88
N LEU A 290 19.15 12.57 10.12
CA LEU A 290 19.00 12.78 8.66
C LEU A 290 18.18 14.04 8.34
N TYR A 291 17.21 14.38 9.18
CA TYR A 291 16.27 15.50 8.99
C TYR A 291 16.43 16.58 10.05
N ARG A 292 17.63 16.73 10.62
CA ARG A 292 17.93 17.63 11.72
C ARG A 292 17.38 19.04 11.54
N ASP A 293 17.56 19.62 10.35
CA ASP A 293 17.18 20.99 10.01
C ASP A 293 15.72 21.13 9.57
N ASN A 294 15.02 20.00 9.37
CA ASN A 294 13.64 19.97 8.87
C ASN A 294 12.63 19.67 10.00
N ILE A 295 13.07 19.12 11.13
CA ILE A 295 12.19 18.79 12.25
C ILE A 295 12.10 19.99 13.18
N ASN A 296 10.88 20.51 13.35
CA ASN A 296 10.58 21.57 14.32
C ASN A 296 10.34 21.00 15.72
N TRP A 297 11.41 20.76 16.47
CA TRP A 297 11.35 20.21 17.82
C TRP A 297 10.57 21.10 18.81
N VAL A 298 10.60 22.42 18.62
CA VAL A 298 9.82 23.38 19.44
C VAL A 298 8.32 23.21 19.17
N GLY A 299 7.96 23.07 17.90
CA GLY A 299 6.58 22.77 17.49
C GLY A 299 6.08 21.46 18.08
N LEU A 300 6.89 20.40 18.00
CA LEU A 300 6.59 19.11 18.62
C LEU A 300 6.34 19.22 20.12
N THR A 301 7.28 19.84 20.86
CA THR A 301 7.14 19.99 22.34
C THR A 301 5.89 20.77 22.73
N ARG A 302 5.51 21.79 21.95
CA ARG A 302 4.26 22.51 22.19
C ARG A 302 3.03 21.66 21.87
N ALA A 303 3.09 20.81 20.86
CA ALA A 303 2.01 19.89 20.51
C ALA A 303 1.81 18.81 21.58
N GLU A 304 2.89 18.25 22.10
CA GLU A 304 2.85 17.26 23.20
C GLU A 304 2.24 17.82 24.50
N GLN A 305 2.43 19.14 24.78
CA GLN A 305 1.84 19.81 25.94
C GLN A 305 0.33 20.06 25.78
N ARG A 306 -0.20 20.06 24.58
CA ARG A 306 -1.64 20.12 24.27
C ARG A 306 -2.21 18.69 24.26
N SER A 307 -2.21 18.05 25.42
CA SER A 307 -2.33 16.59 25.57
C SER A 307 -3.66 15.97 25.13
N GLU A 308 -4.68 16.74 24.79
CA GLU A 308 -5.97 16.22 24.32
C GLU A 308 -6.29 16.78 22.93
N PRO A 309 -6.69 15.91 21.97
CA PRO A 309 -7.22 16.41 20.71
C PRO A 309 -8.48 17.24 20.94
N ASP A 310 -8.67 18.26 20.12
CA ASP A 310 -9.90 19.05 20.12
C ASP A 310 -11.10 18.13 19.91
N ASP A 311 -11.90 17.97 20.97
CA ASP A 311 -13.06 17.09 20.98
C ASP A 311 -14.05 17.42 19.84
N ASP A 312 -14.16 18.70 19.47
CA ASP A 312 -15.06 19.13 18.40
C ASP A 312 -14.53 18.69 17.03
N ALA A 313 -13.22 18.72 16.80
CA ALA A 313 -12.62 18.18 15.59
C ALA A 313 -12.82 16.66 15.52
N LEU A 314 -12.56 15.92 16.60
CA LEU A 314 -12.80 14.47 16.64
C LEU A 314 -14.27 14.12 16.40
N ARG A 315 -15.21 14.84 17.03
CA ARG A 315 -16.64 14.63 16.84
C ARG A 315 -17.09 14.91 15.41
N ARG A 316 -16.57 15.96 14.78
CA ARG A 316 -16.85 16.29 13.38
C ARG A 316 -16.52 15.13 12.47
N TYR A 317 -15.31 14.57 12.59
CA TYR A 317 -14.87 13.46 11.74
C TYR A 317 -15.48 12.11 12.16
N GLU A 318 -15.75 11.92 13.45
CA GLU A 318 -16.44 10.74 13.96
C GLU A 318 -17.87 10.63 13.41
N ILE A 319 -18.63 11.72 13.40
CA ILE A 319 -20.00 11.75 12.86
C ILE A 319 -19.97 11.42 11.37
N GLN A 320 -19.04 11.98 10.60
CA GLN A 320 -18.89 11.68 9.18
C GLN A 320 -18.53 10.21 8.94
N THR A 321 -17.60 9.64 9.68
CA THR A 321 -17.22 8.23 9.56
C THR A 321 -18.36 7.29 9.91
N ARG A 322 -19.09 7.55 11.00
CA ARG A 322 -20.26 6.73 11.41
C ARG A 322 -21.38 6.77 10.37
N THR A 323 -21.72 7.94 9.86
CA THR A 323 -22.79 8.11 8.87
C THR A 323 -22.46 7.40 7.57
N VAL A 324 -21.22 7.52 7.10
CA VAL A 324 -20.78 6.90 5.84
C VAL A 324 -20.61 5.40 6.00
N SER A 325 -20.06 4.93 7.14
CA SER A 325 -19.91 3.50 7.44
C SER A 325 -21.24 2.76 7.43
N ALA A 326 -22.32 3.40 7.91
CA ALA A 326 -23.65 2.82 7.90
C ALA A 326 -24.28 2.72 6.50
N ARG A 327 -23.81 3.54 5.54
CA ARG A 327 -24.38 3.64 4.18
C ARG A 327 -23.46 3.17 3.07
N ASP A 328 -22.15 3.04 3.34
CA ASP A 328 -21.15 2.69 2.34
C ASP A 328 -21.18 1.17 2.07
N PRO A 329 -21.59 0.73 0.88
CA PRO A 329 -21.61 -0.67 0.53
C PRO A 329 -20.20 -1.30 0.50
N GLY A 330 -19.14 -0.49 0.47
CA GLY A 330 -17.75 -0.93 0.56
C GLY A 330 -17.29 -1.34 1.96
N THR A 331 -18.07 -1.05 3.02
CA THR A 331 -17.79 -1.49 4.39
C THR A 331 -18.33 -2.89 4.71
N ARG A 332 -19.01 -3.53 3.77
CA ARG A 332 -19.32 -4.96 3.88
C ARG A 332 -18.04 -5.74 3.62
N ARG A 333 -17.44 -6.25 4.69
CA ARG A 333 -16.44 -7.30 4.77
C ARG A 333 -16.02 -7.85 3.40
N ASP A 334 -14.99 -7.31 2.80
CA ASP A 334 -14.24 -7.97 1.72
C ASP A 334 -13.34 -9.06 2.33
N GLY A 335 -13.97 -10.04 2.85
CA GLY A 335 -13.37 -11.30 3.25
C GLY A 335 -14.26 -12.41 2.72
N ALA A 336 -14.12 -12.72 1.45
CA ALA A 336 -14.28 -14.05 0.89
C ALA A 336 -14.52 -13.94 -0.63
N ASN A 337 -13.68 -14.59 -1.36
CA ASN A 337 -13.87 -15.11 -2.71
C ASN A 337 -15.37 -15.36 -3.00
N ARG A 338 -15.99 -14.47 -3.80
CA ARG A 338 -17.24 -14.80 -4.44
C ARG A 338 -17.00 -14.84 -5.94
N PRO A 339 -17.27 -15.98 -6.60
CA PRO A 339 -17.19 -16.07 -8.04
C PRO A 339 -18.26 -15.16 -8.68
N MET A 340 -17.89 -14.49 -9.76
CA MET A 340 -18.76 -13.67 -10.60
C MET A 340 -20.08 -14.40 -10.87
N ARG A 341 -21.18 -13.85 -10.40
CA ARG A 341 -22.50 -14.30 -10.81
C ARG A 341 -22.76 -13.87 -12.25
N ARG A 342 -22.89 -14.83 -13.14
CA ARG A 342 -23.53 -14.68 -14.44
C ARG A 342 -24.97 -14.18 -14.26
N ALA A 343 -25.41 -13.32 -15.17
CA ALA A 343 -26.78 -12.82 -15.23
C ALA A 343 -27.80 -13.97 -15.34
N PRO A 344 -28.99 -13.85 -14.75
CA PRO A 344 -29.97 -14.92 -14.74
C PRO A 344 -30.67 -15.04 -16.10
N ALA A 345 -30.72 -16.27 -16.60
CA ALA A 345 -31.70 -16.68 -17.61
C ALA A 345 -33.08 -16.96 -16.95
N PRO A 346 -34.19 -16.80 -17.68
CA PRO A 346 -35.52 -16.86 -17.09
C PRO A 346 -35.94 -18.27 -16.66
N ALA A 347 -36.74 -18.30 -15.59
CA ALA A 347 -37.27 -19.50 -14.93
C ALA A 347 -38.24 -20.32 -15.79
N PRO A 348 -38.37 -21.62 -15.53
CA PRO A 348 -39.65 -22.31 -15.58
C PRO A 348 -40.17 -22.78 -14.21
N GLU A 349 -41.47 -22.91 -14.18
CA GLU A 349 -42.37 -23.11 -13.05
C GLU A 349 -42.24 -24.42 -12.28
N GLN A 350 -42.64 -24.30 -11.03
CA GLN A 350 -43.07 -25.17 -9.95
C GLN A 350 -43.30 -26.67 -10.17
N THR A 351 -42.89 -27.47 -9.21
CA THR A 351 -43.79 -28.34 -8.42
C THR A 351 -43.09 -28.83 -7.14
N GLY A 352 -43.82 -28.86 -6.03
CA GLY A 352 -43.35 -29.09 -4.68
C GLY A 352 -43.13 -30.56 -4.32
N HIS A 353 -42.37 -30.74 -3.24
CA HIS A 353 -42.66 -31.72 -2.17
C HIS A 353 -41.76 -31.48 -0.97
N ILE A 354 -42.39 -31.42 0.19
CA ILE A 354 -41.78 -31.28 1.53
C ILE A 354 -41.44 -32.69 2.05
N ALA A 355 -40.27 -32.86 2.64
CA ALA A 355 -39.98 -33.93 3.60
C ALA A 355 -38.83 -33.56 4.55
N PRO A 356 -38.76 -34.16 5.75
CA PRO A 356 -38.43 -33.45 6.99
C PRO A 356 -36.97 -33.54 7.45
N VAL A 357 -36.65 -32.61 8.36
CA VAL A 357 -35.35 -32.43 9.06
C VAL A 357 -35.14 -33.57 10.07
N PRO A 358 -33.93 -34.14 10.20
CA PRO A 358 -33.53 -34.88 11.40
C PRO A 358 -32.67 -34.03 12.34
N GLU A 359 -32.91 -34.21 13.62
CA GLU A 359 -32.24 -33.61 14.78
C GLU A 359 -30.76 -34.01 14.95
N PRO A 360 -29.96 -33.21 15.68
CA PRO A 360 -28.53 -33.44 15.82
C PRO A 360 -28.18 -34.47 16.90
N ALA A 361 -27.38 -35.46 16.53
CA ALA A 361 -26.85 -36.46 17.43
C ALA A 361 -25.59 -35.94 18.20
N ALA A 362 -25.52 -36.38 19.45
CA ALA A 362 -24.56 -35.99 20.49
C ALA A 362 -23.08 -36.16 20.11
N ARG A 363 -22.28 -35.19 20.53
CA ARG A 363 -20.83 -35.23 20.51
C ARG A 363 -20.29 -36.34 21.39
N ARG A 364 -19.55 -37.27 20.80
CA ARG A 364 -18.59 -38.12 21.50
C ARG A 364 -17.23 -37.43 21.49
N GLN A 365 -16.63 -37.30 22.66
CA GLN A 365 -15.24 -36.91 22.87
C GLN A 365 -14.33 -38.06 22.42
N GLU A 366 -13.40 -37.79 21.52
CA GLU A 366 -12.26 -38.68 21.24
C GLU A 366 -10.98 -38.15 21.90
N PRO A 367 -10.13 -39.04 22.40
CA PRO A 367 -8.94 -38.68 23.15
C PRO A 367 -7.79 -38.24 22.25
N ALA A 368 -6.86 -37.44 22.82
CA ALA A 368 -5.69 -36.89 22.16
C ALA A 368 -4.79 -38.00 21.58
N PRO A 369 -4.21 -37.80 20.38
CA PRO A 369 -3.29 -38.76 19.82
C PRO A 369 -1.88 -38.62 20.40
N ASP A 370 -1.36 -39.77 20.81
CA ASP A 370 -0.01 -40.02 21.27
C ASP A 370 1.04 -39.80 20.17
N VAL A 371 2.13 -39.12 20.49
CA VAL A 371 3.20 -38.77 19.56
C VAL A 371 4.22 -39.90 19.53
N THR A 372 4.05 -40.86 18.62
CA THR A 372 5.14 -41.75 18.21
C THR A 372 5.45 -41.55 16.72
N ARG A 373 6.62 -40.96 16.46
CA ARG A 373 7.19 -40.77 15.14
C ARG A 373 7.61 -42.10 14.54
N THR A 374 7.10 -42.43 13.34
CA THR A 374 7.78 -43.31 12.40
C THR A 374 8.14 -42.51 11.14
N PRO A 375 9.33 -42.68 10.58
CA PRO A 375 9.78 -41.90 9.42
C PRO A 375 9.17 -42.46 8.14
N VAL A 376 8.39 -41.61 7.44
CA VAL A 376 7.95 -41.87 6.06
C VAL A 376 8.97 -41.22 5.14
N THR A 377 9.62 -42.03 4.33
CA THR A 377 10.61 -41.67 3.30
C THR A 377 9.97 -40.81 2.22
N ASP A 378 10.37 -39.55 2.18
CA ASP A 378 9.86 -38.49 1.29
C ASP A 378 10.78 -38.30 0.08
N SER A 379 11.07 -39.40 -0.68
CA SER A 379 11.96 -39.34 -1.85
C SER A 379 11.28 -38.96 -3.18
N ASP A 380 9.95 -38.97 -3.25
CA ASP A 380 9.23 -38.78 -4.52
C ASP A 380 8.58 -37.40 -4.72
N ARG A 381 8.37 -36.61 -3.67
CA ARG A 381 7.85 -35.23 -3.78
C ARG A 381 8.94 -34.19 -4.03
N SER A 382 10.13 -34.43 -3.52
CA SER A 382 11.28 -33.51 -3.67
C SER A 382 11.84 -33.49 -5.09
N GLY A 383 11.80 -34.57 -5.85
CA GLY A 383 12.36 -34.67 -7.18
C GLY A 383 11.66 -33.74 -8.20
N LYS A 384 10.34 -33.78 -8.28
CA LYS A 384 9.56 -32.94 -9.21
C LYS A 384 9.55 -31.46 -8.85
N ALA A 385 9.61 -31.12 -7.56
CA ALA A 385 9.69 -29.74 -7.10
C ALA A 385 11.05 -29.10 -7.43
N LEU A 386 12.14 -29.86 -7.39
CA LEU A 386 13.49 -29.40 -7.74
C LEU A 386 13.67 -29.16 -9.24
N GLU A 387 12.97 -29.91 -10.10
CA GLU A 387 13.02 -29.74 -11.57
C GLU A 387 12.43 -28.41 -12.04
N SER A 388 11.52 -27.82 -11.23
CA SER A 388 10.86 -26.56 -11.55
C SER A 388 11.60 -25.30 -11.02
N LEU A 389 12.72 -25.47 -10.32
CA LEU A 389 13.56 -24.39 -9.83
C LEU A 389 14.55 -23.92 -10.90
N ASN A 390 14.79 -22.61 -10.96
CA ASN A 390 15.90 -22.09 -11.77
C ASN A 390 17.25 -22.47 -11.13
N GLU A 391 18.34 -22.24 -11.88
CA GLU A 391 19.69 -22.66 -11.47
C GLU A 391 20.11 -22.04 -10.14
N THR A 392 19.86 -20.75 -9.94
CA THR A 392 20.17 -20.02 -8.69
C THR A 392 19.36 -20.55 -7.50
N GLN A 393 18.05 -20.74 -7.67
CA GLN A 393 17.17 -21.28 -6.62
C GLN A 393 17.58 -22.69 -6.20
N ARG A 394 17.94 -23.54 -7.16
CA ARG A 394 18.43 -24.89 -6.91
C ARG A 394 19.76 -24.87 -6.17
N ALA A 395 20.68 -24.00 -6.59
CA ALA A 395 22.00 -23.88 -5.93
C ALA A 395 21.87 -23.38 -4.48
N VAL A 396 21.05 -22.35 -4.22
CA VAL A 396 20.77 -21.87 -2.86
C VAL A 396 20.10 -22.95 -2.02
N PHE A 397 19.13 -23.68 -2.55
CA PHE A 397 18.48 -24.78 -1.83
C PHE A 397 19.46 -25.91 -1.50
N LEU A 398 20.34 -26.26 -2.40
CA LEU A 398 21.34 -27.32 -2.18
C LEU A 398 22.45 -26.90 -1.21
N ALA A 399 22.76 -25.62 -1.12
CA ALA A 399 23.71 -25.06 -0.15
C ALA A 399 23.19 -25.07 1.30
N MET A 400 21.88 -25.19 1.50
CA MET A 400 21.29 -25.28 2.84
C MET A 400 21.48 -26.68 3.44
N PRO A 401 21.96 -26.83 4.68
CA PRO A 401 22.05 -28.11 5.35
C PRO A 401 20.70 -28.76 5.62
N LEU A 402 20.68 -30.09 5.71
CA LEU A 402 19.46 -30.88 5.96
C LEU A 402 19.09 -31.00 7.44
N ASP A 403 20.04 -30.83 8.32
CA ASP A 403 19.98 -31.21 9.74
C ASP A 403 19.86 -29.99 10.67
N HIS A 404 20.11 -28.77 10.18
CA HIS A 404 20.00 -27.56 11.01
C HIS A 404 19.61 -26.33 10.19
N ALA A 405 19.07 -25.33 10.88
CA ALA A 405 18.70 -24.07 10.29
C ALA A 405 19.91 -23.14 10.14
N VAL A 406 19.95 -22.35 9.06
CA VAL A 406 21.05 -21.43 8.78
C VAL A 406 20.52 -19.99 8.61
N PRO A 407 21.30 -18.97 9.04
CA PRO A 407 21.01 -17.59 8.72
C PRO A 407 21.33 -17.30 7.24
N VAL A 408 20.65 -16.29 6.66
CA VAL A 408 20.88 -15.85 5.27
C VAL A 408 22.36 -15.54 5.02
N ASP A 409 23.02 -14.89 5.99
CA ASP A 409 24.45 -14.53 5.91
C ASP A 409 25.39 -15.74 5.74
N ALA A 410 25.00 -16.91 6.22
CA ALA A 410 25.78 -18.12 6.04
C ALA A 410 25.80 -18.59 4.59
N LEU A 411 24.73 -18.40 3.84
CA LEU A 411 24.61 -18.73 2.41
C LEU A 411 25.40 -17.75 1.53
N MET A 412 25.62 -16.52 2.00
CA MET A 412 26.48 -15.53 1.33
C MET A 412 27.94 -15.98 1.20
N ARG A 413 28.41 -16.81 2.15
CA ARG A 413 29.80 -17.34 2.14
C ARG A 413 30.06 -18.36 1.04
N GLU A 414 29.02 -18.87 0.42
CA GLU A 414 29.05 -19.83 -0.70
C GLU A 414 29.09 -19.13 -2.06
N GLY A 415 29.29 -17.80 -2.14
CA GLY A 415 29.50 -17.06 -3.37
C GLY A 415 28.24 -16.48 -4.04
N PHE A 416 27.11 -16.51 -3.36
CA PHE A 416 25.89 -15.87 -3.86
C PHE A 416 25.80 -14.39 -3.49
N SER A 417 25.20 -13.55 -4.36
CA SER A 417 24.87 -12.17 -3.98
C SER A 417 23.68 -12.14 -3.00
N MET A 418 23.60 -11.11 -2.15
CA MET A 418 22.48 -10.91 -1.22
C MET A 418 21.12 -10.93 -1.96
N GLY A 419 21.05 -10.28 -3.11
CA GLY A 419 19.84 -10.23 -3.92
C GLY A 419 19.41 -11.61 -4.42
N ASP A 420 20.34 -12.42 -4.89
CA ASP A 420 20.07 -13.78 -5.38
C ASP A 420 19.59 -14.71 -4.26
N VAL A 421 20.23 -14.64 -3.10
CA VAL A 421 19.85 -15.44 -1.94
C VAL A 421 18.46 -15.07 -1.46
N LEU A 422 18.15 -13.80 -1.27
CA LEU A 422 16.84 -13.36 -0.81
C LEU A 422 15.72 -13.68 -1.80
N ALA A 423 15.95 -13.49 -3.10
CA ALA A 423 14.99 -13.85 -4.14
C ALA A 423 14.75 -15.37 -4.18
N ALA A 424 15.81 -16.18 -4.07
CA ALA A 424 15.71 -17.64 -4.05
C ALA A 424 14.95 -18.11 -2.79
N MET A 425 15.28 -17.60 -1.61
CA MET A 425 14.64 -17.95 -0.35
C MET A 425 13.13 -17.68 -0.38
N THR A 426 12.72 -16.52 -0.90
CA THR A 426 11.30 -16.19 -1.06
C THR A 426 10.55 -17.21 -1.92
N VAL A 427 11.13 -17.60 -3.05
CA VAL A 427 10.49 -18.59 -3.94
C VAL A 427 10.47 -19.98 -3.31
N LEU A 428 11.53 -20.38 -2.62
CA LEU A 428 11.61 -21.69 -1.95
C LEU A 428 10.61 -21.78 -0.79
N GLU A 429 10.39 -20.71 -0.05
CA GLU A 429 9.41 -20.63 1.04
C GLU A 429 7.97 -20.68 0.50
N ILE A 430 7.66 -19.91 -0.54
CA ILE A 430 6.34 -19.95 -1.23
C ILE A 430 6.03 -21.35 -1.76
N ARG A 431 7.04 -22.09 -2.22
CA ARG A 431 6.90 -23.47 -2.68
C ARG A 431 6.89 -24.51 -1.56
N GLY A 432 7.05 -24.08 -0.31
CA GLY A 432 7.05 -24.95 0.86
C GLY A 432 8.27 -25.88 0.97
N LEU A 433 9.36 -25.56 0.27
CA LEU A 433 10.62 -26.33 0.28
C LEU A 433 11.51 -25.96 1.47
N ILE A 434 11.35 -24.75 2.00
CA ILE A 434 12.01 -24.27 3.21
C ILE A 434 10.98 -23.62 4.15
N THR A 435 11.38 -23.39 5.38
CA THR A 435 10.57 -22.66 6.36
C THR A 435 11.45 -21.64 7.07
N SER A 436 10.93 -20.43 7.29
CA SER A 436 11.56 -19.43 8.16
C SER A 436 11.33 -19.76 9.62
N LEU A 437 12.34 -19.53 10.45
CA LEU A 437 12.33 -19.75 11.89
C LEU A 437 12.67 -18.43 12.61
N PRO A 438 12.27 -18.28 13.89
CA PRO A 438 12.62 -17.10 14.67
C PRO A 438 14.14 -16.83 14.67
N GLY A 439 14.52 -15.54 14.61
CA GLY A 439 15.93 -15.12 14.55
C GLY A 439 16.53 -15.06 13.15
N GLY A 440 15.70 -15.05 12.09
CA GLY A 440 16.18 -14.94 10.71
C GLY A 440 16.87 -16.22 10.20
N LEU A 441 16.53 -17.36 10.78
CA LEU A 441 17.04 -18.68 10.41
C LEU A 441 16.10 -19.36 9.42
N TYR A 442 16.66 -20.19 8.53
CA TYR A 442 15.91 -20.95 7.55
C TYR A 442 16.30 -22.41 7.55
N ALA A 443 15.34 -23.30 7.45
CA ALA A 443 15.53 -24.74 7.40
C ALA A 443 14.85 -25.36 6.20
N ARG A 444 15.43 -26.43 5.64
CA ARG A 444 14.75 -27.28 4.65
C ARG A 444 13.56 -27.97 5.30
N ARG A 445 12.53 -28.16 4.53
CA ARG A 445 11.36 -28.99 4.89
C ARG A 445 11.49 -30.38 4.36
#